data_1452fa74798e796b21a333451b17da06
#
_entry.id   1452fa74798e796b21a333451b17da06
#
_cell.length_a   1.000
_cell.length_b   1.000
_cell.length_c   1.000
_cell.angle_alpha   90.00
_cell.angle_beta   90.00
_cell.angle_gamma   90.00
#
_symmetry.space_group_name_H-M   'P 1'
#
loop_
_entity.id
_entity.type
_entity.pdbx_description
1 polymer ?
#
loop_
_entity_poly.entity_id
_entity_poly.type
_entity_poly.pdbx_seq_one_letter_code
_entity_poly.pdbx_strand_id
1 'polypeptide(L)'
;MTDFLIQNAKGILTGHEGAGARRYGDIRVIDGMIAEIGALEASPGEKIVDASGCVVTPGLINTHHHLFQSVMKAVPEGMNEELAKWLRLVPYRYWDRIDEEALRVSATIGLAELVLSGATTVSDHHYLYSPRYDFDPVELLFETAGQFGVRFVLCRGGATRGRTFDGDNTTPLPTETLDQMLQEVGKAARRWNDPAPNAMRRIVMAPTTPTFSLADGELKEIAACARGLGLRLHSHLSENTDYDLYTKERFGMRPVEWIAQHDWLGPDVWFAHLVTCDPEEVRMLHQSGAGMAHCPQENARLGSGVAPADMLAELGGAVSLAVDGAAGNEAADMITALYSAFTIHRAVKGAGALTAERALSWATAGGARVLGLDATGVIAPGKAADLVLFETHSPRYFGQHDPLIGPIVSGGEPKIRRSYVAGREIVRDGKIPWLDMEKLAADADRVVRRLAQT
;
A
#
# COMPACT_ATOMS: atom_id res chain seq x y z
N MET A 1 -23.99 10.50 6.83
CA MET A 1 -22.94 11.19 6.02
C MET A 1 -23.60 12.41 5.42
N THR A 2 -22.90 13.51 5.24
CA THR A 2 -23.51 14.73 4.69
C THR A 2 -23.31 14.69 3.19
N ASP A 3 -24.38 14.82 2.41
CA ASP A 3 -24.31 14.95 0.96
C ASP A 3 -23.66 16.28 0.59
N PHE A 4 -22.97 16.32 -0.54
CA PHE A 4 -22.28 17.52 -1.01
C PHE A 4 -22.03 17.50 -2.52
N LEU A 5 -21.77 18.69 -3.05
CA LEU A 5 -21.41 18.92 -4.44
C LEU A 5 -20.00 19.55 -4.50
N ILE A 6 -19.06 18.91 -5.17
CA ILE A 6 -17.73 19.45 -5.48
C ILE A 6 -17.86 20.24 -6.78
N GLN A 7 -17.48 21.54 -6.75
CA GLN A 7 -17.56 22.43 -7.92
C GLN A 7 -16.23 23.13 -8.21
N ASN A 8 -16.11 23.64 -9.43
CA ASN A 8 -15.01 24.49 -9.88
C ASN A 8 -13.63 23.84 -9.94
N ALA A 9 -13.55 22.51 -9.99
CA ALA A 9 -12.24 21.86 -10.17
C ALA A 9 -11.62 22.21 -11.53
N LYS A 10 -10.29 22.29 -11.59
CA LYS A 10 -9.55 22.42 -12.86
C LYS A 10 -9.84 21.25 -13.81
N GLY A 11 -10.10 20.08 -13.24
CA GLY A 11 -10.51 18.88 -13.91
C GLY A 11 -10.33 17.66 -13.01
N ILE A 12 -10.68 16.52 -13.55
CA ILE A 12 -10.78 15.23 -12.85
C ILE A 12 -9.91 14.23 -13.60
N LEU A 13 -8.95 13.62 -12.91
CA LEU A 13 -8.32 12.37 -13.35
C LEU A 13 -9.11 11.21 -12.74
N THR A 14 -9.64 10.35 -13.58
CA THR A 14 -10.65 9.36 -13.13
C THR A 14 -10.07 8.08 -12.53
N GLY A 15 -8.77 7.84 -12.66
CA GLY A 15 -8.14 6.56 -12.35
C GLY A 15 -8.19 5.53 -13.50
N HIS A 16 -8.91 5.83 -14.57
CA HIS A 16 -8.87 5.05 -15.80
C HIS A 16 -7.72 5.50 -16.73
N GLU A 17 -7.43 4.68 -17.72
CA GLU A 17 -6.50 4.99 -18.82
C GLU A 17 -7.25 5.37 -20.11
N GLY A 18 -6.50 5.91 -21.09
CA GLY A 18 -7.02 6.23 -22.42
C GLY A 18 -8.12 7.31 -22.41
N ALA A 19 -9.13 7.15 -23.24
CA ALA A 19 -10.19 8.15 -23.41
C ALA A 19 -11.03 8.40 -22.15
N GLY A 20 -11.04 7.48 -21.21
CA GLY A 20 -11.73 7.59 -19.93
C GLY A 20 -10.94 8.29 -18.82
N ALA A 21 -9.64 8.55 -19.03
CA ALA A 21 -8.72 9.03 -17.99
C ALA A 21 -9.08 10.41 -17.43
N ARG A 22 -9.74 11.25 -18.20
CA ARG A 22 -10.00 12.67 -17.87
C ARG A 22 -11.46 13.02 -18.00
N ARG A 23 -11.95 13.81 -17.04
CA ARG A 23 -13.30 14.40 -17.04
C ARG A 23 -13.21 15.88 -16.61
N TYR A 24 -14.26 16.60 -16.94
CA TYR A 24 -14.47 17.98 -16.50
C TYR A 24 -15.88 18.13 -15.93
N GLY A 25 -16.08 19.07 -15.05
CA GLY A 25 -17.34 19.33 -14.38
C GLY A 25 -17.30 19.08 -12.89
N ASP A 26 -18.45 19.00 -12.30
CA ASP A 26 -18.71 18.86 -10.87
C ASP A 26 -18.93 17.42 -10.48
N ILE A 27 -18.82 17.10 -9.20
CA ILE A 27 -19.06 15.75 -8.66
C ILE A 27 -20.07 15.86 -7.51
N ARG A 28 -21.22 15.22 -7.64
CA ARG A 28 -22.22 15.09 -6.57
C ARG A 28 -22.01 13.80 -5.81
N VAL A 29 -21.96 13.92 -4.49
CA VAL A 29 -21.83 12.78 -3.57
C VAL A 29 -23.10 12.67 -2.73
N ILE A 30 -23.71 11.49 -2.74
CA ILE A 30 -24.89 11.14 -1.95
C ILE A 30 -24.60 9.83 -1.21
N ASP A 31 -24.90 9.77 0.07
CA ASP A 31 -24.70 8.58 0.92
C ASP A 31 -23.28 7.96 0.81
N GLY A 32 -22.26 8.82 0.62
CA GLY A 32 -20.87 8.39 0.47
C GLY A 32 -20.51 7.79 -0.88
N MET A 33 -21.41 7.86 -1.87
CA MET A 33 -21.20 7.38 -3.22
C MET A 33 -21.21 8.55 -4.22
N ILE A 34 -20.46 8.42 -5.30
CA ILE A 34 -20.51 9.34 -6.43
C ILE A 34 -21.84 9.11 -7.15
N ALA A 35 -22.74 10.09 -7.08
CA ALA A 35 -24.04 10.02 -7.73
C ALA A 35 -24.01 10.51 -9.18
N GLU A 36 -23.38 11.67 -9.42
CA GLU A 36 -23.36 12.32 -10.73
C GLU A 36 -22.01 13.01 -10.99
N ILE A 37 -21.66 13.13 -12.27
CA ILE A 37 -20.48 13.88 -12.74
C ILE A 37 -20.89 14.66 -13.98
N GLY A 38 -20.66 15.99 -13.99
CA GLY A 38 -20.97 16.83 -15.16
C GLY A 38 -21.15 18.30 -14.77
N ALA A 39 -21.83 19.07 -15.62
CA ALA A 39 -22.25 20.43 -15.28
C ALA A 39 -23.50 20.32 -14.37
N LEU A 40 -23.32 20.53 -13.07
CA LEU A 40 -24.37 20.32 -12.09
C LEU A 40 -24.78 21.63 -11.40
N GLU A 41 -26.08 21.81 -11.24
CA GLU A 41 -26.62 22.90 -10.43
C GLU A 41 -26.79 22.43 -8.98
N ALA A 42 -26.43 23.31 -8.05
CA ALA A 42 -26.59 23.02 -6.63
C ALA A 42 -28.09 22.93 -6.27
N SER A 43 -28.49 21.90 -5.55
CA SER A 43 -29.81 21.78 -4.96
C SER A 43 -30.00 22.75 -3.78
N PRO A 44 -31.22 23.23 -3.49
CA PRO A 44 -31.45 24.07 -2.31
C PRO A 44 -30.93 23.43 -1.02
N GLY A 45 -30.00 24.12 -0.34
CA GLY A 45 -29.41 23.63 0.91
C GLY A 45 -28.30 22.59 0.77
N GLU A 46 -27.93 22.20 -0.46
CA GLU A 46 -26.80 21.30 -0.71
C GLU A 46 -25.46 21.93 -0.27
N LYS A 47 -24.65 21.16 0.44
CA LYS A 47 -23.32 21.62 0.85
C LYS A 47 -22.39 21.71 -0.37
N ILE A 48 -21.84 22.88 -0.61
CA ILE A 48 -20.87 23.09 -1.70
C ILE A 48 -19.44 22.94 -1.17
N VAL A 49 -18.62 22.20 -1.89
CA VAL A 49 -17.16 22.09 -1.72
C VAL A 49 -16.50 22.76 -2.90
N ASP A 50 -15.94 23.96 -2.68
CA ASP A 50 -15.21 24.67 -3.72
C ASP A 50 -13.83 24.03 -3.97
N ALA A 51 -13.64 23.49 -5.17
CA ALA A 51 -12.41 22.90 -5.67
C ALA A 51 -11.61 23.82 -6.60
N SER A 52 -11.88 25.14 -6.57
CA SER A 52 -11.14 26.12 -7.38
C SER A 52 -9.64 25.98 -7.15
N GLY A 53 -8.87 25.85 -8.25
CA GLY A 53 -7.42 25.65 -8.19
C GLY A 53 -6.98 24.22 -7.86
N CYS A 54 -7.90 23.26 -7.73
CA CYS A 54 -7.58 21.86 -7.46
C CYS A 54 -7.74 20.98 -8.70
N VAL A 55 -6.97 19.90 -8.71
CA VAL A 55 -7.20 18.70 -9.53
C VAL A 55 -7.81 17.64 -8.63
N VAL A 56 -8.88 16.99 -9.10
CA VAL A 56 -9.54 15.92 -8.36
C VAL A 56 -9.08 14.57 -8.90
N THR A 57 -8.71 13.66 -7.99
CA THR A 57 -8.36 12.27 -8.32
C THR A 57 -9.14 11.31 -7.44
N PRO A 58 -9.23 10.01 -7.80
CA PRO A 58 -9.58 9.00 -6.81
C PRO A 58 -8.57 9.05 -5.66
N GLY A 59 -8.99 8.63 -4.48
CA GLY A 59 -8.06 8.39 -3.39
C GLY A 59 -7.01 7.34 -3.77
N LEU A 60 -5.77 7.59 -3.40
CA LEU A 60 -4.67 6.66 -3.68
C LEU A 60 -4.80 5.41 -2.80
N ILE A 61 -4.41 4.28 -3.34
CA ILE A 61 -4.52 2.95 -2.70
C ILE A 61 -3.13 2.37 -2.55
N ASN A 62 -2.65 2.34 -1.31
CA ASN A 62 -1.40 1.69 -0.96
C ASN A 62 -1.65 0.20 -0.73
N THR A 63 -0.98 -0.69 -1.49
CA THR A 63 -1.24 -2.13 -1.49
C THR A 63 -0.21 -2.97 -0.74
N HIS A 64 0.82 -2.33 -0.19
CA HIS A 64 1.84 -2.97 0.64
C HIS A 64 2.57 -1.94 1.51
N HIS A 65 2.66 -2.22 2.80
CA HIS A 65 3.37 -1.40 3.79
C HIS A 65 3.69 -2.21 5.04
N HIS A 66 4.58 -1.67 5.88
CA HIS A 66 4.91 -2.17 7.22
C HIS A 66 4.83 -1.02 8.21
N LEU A 67 3.63 -0.76 8.75
CA LEU A 67 3.40 0.39 9.63
C LEU A 67 4.34 0.44 10.83
N PHE A 68 4.72 -0.72 11.40
CA PHE A 68 5.62 -0.79 12.54
C PHE A 68 7.02 -0.21 12.26
N GLN A 69 7.42 -0.12 10.99
CA GLN A 69 8.73 0.41 10.57
C GLN A 69 8.80 1.94 10.57
N SER A 70 7.70 2.66 10.77
CA SER A 70 7.68 4.14 10.67
C SER A 70 8.52 4.84 11.74
N VAL A 71 8.94 4.15 12.79
CA VAL A 71 9.89 4.64 13.82
C VAL A 71 11.32 4.12 13.62
N MET A 72 11.61 3.53 12.45
CA MET A 72 12.92 2.96 12.09
C MET A 72 13.51 3.65 10.86
N LYS A 73 13.07 4.86 10.53
CA LYS A 73 13.57 5.63 9.38
C LYS A 73 15.02 6.04 9.58
N ALA A 74 15.79 6.05 8.51
CA ALA A 74 17.15 6.58 8.44
C ALA A 74 18.10 6.03 9.53
N VAL A 75 18.01 4.75 9.83
CA VAL A 75 18.98 4.08 10.71
C VAL A 75 20.34 4.12 10.04
N PRO A 76 21.35 4.80 10.64
CA PRO A 76 22.61 5.11 9.94
C PRO A 76 23.33 3.89 9.39
N GLU A 77 23.34 2.79 10.14
CA GLU A 77 24.02 1.55 9.76
C GLU A 77 23.37 0.85 8.56
N GLY A 78 22.05 1.09 8.33
CA GLY A 78 21.29 0.50 7.24
C GLY A 78 21.21 1.37 5.97
N MET A 79 21.68 2.62 6.01
CA MET A 79 21.45 3.59 4.93
C MET A 79 22.05 3.20 3.57
N ASN A 80 23.19 2.53 3.56
CA ASN A 80 23.89 2.18 2.32
C ASN A 80 23.99 0.66 2.12
N GLU A 81 23.05 -0.07 2.66
CA GLU A 81 23.08 -1.53 2.65
C GLU A 81 21.98 -2.10 1.74
N GLU A 82 22.32 -3.20 1.08
CA GLU A 82 21.37 -4.02 0.33
C GLU A 82 20.41 -4.78 1.25
N LEU A 83 19.31 -5.30 0.70
CA LEU A 83 18.19 -5.90 1.41
C LEU A 83 18.61 -6.85 2.54
N ALA A 84 19.43 -7.88 2.29
CA ALA A 84 19.75 -8.89 3.29
C ALA A 84 20.46 -8.31 4.51
N LYS A 85 21.41 -7.39 4.28
CA LYS A 85 22.16 -6.72 5.34
C LYS A 85 21.31 -5.64 6.01
N TRP A 86 20.49 -4.91 5.24
CA TRP A 86 19.55 -3.94 5.77
C TRP A 86 18.54 -4.61 6.71
N LEU A 87 17.96 -5.76 6.34
CA LEU A 87 17.04 -6.52 7.20
C LEU A 87 17.64 -6.77 8.58
N ARG A 88 18.92 -7.20 8.63
CA ARG A 88 19.64 -7.45 9.88
C ARG A 88 19.81 -6.21 10.74
N LEU A 89 20.21 -5.10 10.10
CA LEU A 89 20.62 -3.86 10.77
C LEU A 89 19.44 -2.99 11.18
N VAL A 90 18.27 -3.18 10.56
CA VAL A 90 17.10 -2.37 10.80
C VAL A 90 15.96 -3.21 11.37
N PRO A 91 15.06 -3.87 10.61
CA PRO A 91 13.90 -4.50 11.24
C PRO A 91 14.26 -5.61 12.24
N TYR A 92 15.24 -6.47 11.96
CA TYR A 92 15.63 -7.56 12.86
C TYR A 92 16.37 -7.10 14.11
N ARG A 93 16.96 -5.91 14.09
CA ARG A 93 17.64 -5.32 15.27
C ARG A 93 16.66 -4.71 16.26
N TYR A 94 15.52 -4.21 15.78
CA TYR A 94 14.64 -3.38 16.61
C TYR A 94 13.28 -4.00 16.92
N TRP A 95 12.83 -5.03 16.18
CA TRP A 95 11.46 -5.56 16.29
C TRP A 95 11.10 -6.01 17.70
N ASP A 96 12.03 -6.60 18.44
CA ASP A 96 11.80 -7.15 19.77
C ASP A 96 11.60 -6.07 20.85
N ARG A 97 11.82 -4.80 20.50
CA ARG A 97 11.56 -3.62 21.33
C ARG A 97 10.27 -2.89 20.94
N ILE A 98 9.56 -3.37 19.93
CA ILE A 98 8.25 -2.86 19.55
C ILE A 98 7.22 -3.40 20.57
N ASP A 99 6.82 -2.56 21.48
CA ASP A 99 5.72 -2.78 22.41
C ASP A 99 4.43 -2.10 21.89
N GLU A 100 3.35 -2.10 22.70
CA GLU A 100 2.07 -1.50 22.34
C GLU A 100 2.22 0.00 21.97
N GLU A 101 2.96 0.77 22.78
CA GLU A 101 3.17 2.19 22.52
C GLU A 101 3.94 2.42 21.22
N ALA A 102 5.02 1.67 21.01
CA ALA A 102 5.83 1.81 19.81
C ALA A 102 5.05 1.43 18.55
N LEU A 103 4.24 0.37 18.59
CA LEU A 103 3.39 -0.02 17.47
C LEU A 103 2.31 1.04 17.20
N ARG A 104 1.65 1.57 18.22
CA ARG A 104 0.62 2.61 18.10
C ARG A 104 1.18 3.91 17.50
N VAL A 105 2.32 4.38 18.01
CA VAL A 105 3.01 5.57 17.51
C VAL A 105 3.46 5.36 16.06
N SER A 106 4.08 4.22 15.78
CA SER A 106 4.56 3.86 14.44
C SER A 106 3.42 3.81 13.43
N ALA A 107 2.31 3.14 13.76
CA ALA A 107 1.12 3.08 12.92
C ALA A 107 0.50 4.46 12.71
N THR A 108 0.48 5.30 13.74
CA THR A 108 -0.04 6.68 13.63
C THR A 108 0.81 7.52 12.68
N ILE A 109 2.15 7.42 12.75
CA ILE A 109 3.06 8.12 11.83
C ILE A 109 2.83 7.67 10.39
N GLY A 110 2.87 6.35 10.13
CA GLY A 110 2.73 5.82 8.76
C GLY A 110 1.37 6.14 8.15
N LEU A 111 0.29 6.01 8.93
CA LEU A 111 -1.05 6.39 8.47
C LEU A 111 -1.18 7.90 8.22
N ALA A 112 -0.56 8.74 9.06
CA ALA A 112 -0.58 10.20 8.87
C ALA A 112 0.13 10.59 7.55
N GLU A 113 1.32 10.05 7.29
CA GLU A 113 2.04 10.28 6.03
C GLU A 113 1.23 9.83 4.81
N LEU A 114 0.71 8.60 4.84
CA LEU A 114 -0.10 8.05 3.76
C LEU A 114 -1.33 8.92 3.48
N VAL A 115 -2.08 9.30 4.51
CA VAL A 115 -3.28 10.15 4.37
C VAL A 115 -2.93 11.53 3.85
N LEU A 116 -1.85 12.14 4.33
CA LEU A 116 -1.38 13.45 3.88
C LEU A 116 -0.76 13.42 2.47
N SER A 117 -0.41 12.24 1.96
CA SER A 117 -0.01 12.04 0.55
C SER A 117 -1.16 11.64 -0.38
N GLY A 118 -2.39 11.53 0.14
CA GLY A 118 -3.60 11.27 -0.66
C GLY A 118 -4.10 9.83 -0.60
N ALA A 119 -3.53 8.97 0.24
CA ALA A 119 -4.06 7.62 0.42
C ALA A 119 -5.42 7.65 1.15
N THR A 120 -6.37 6.91 0.62
CA THR A 120 -7.69 6.64 1.22
C THR A 120 -7.86 5.19 1.61
N THR A 121 -7.03 4.32 1.05
CA THR A 121 -6.96 2.89 1.36
C THR A 121 -5.52 2.52 1.65
N VAL A 122 -5.31 1.82 2.76
CA VAL A 122 -4.00 1.41 3.24
C VAL A 122 -4.00 -0.08 3.51
N SER A 123 -3.09 -0.81 2.85
CA SER A 123 -2.75 -2.18 3.20
C SER A 123 -1.50 -2.17 4.08
N ASP A 124 -1.54 -2.88 5.19
CA ASP A 124 -0.40 -3.09 6.10
C ASP A 124 -0.07 -4.58 6.20
N HIS A 125 1.13 -4.96 5.81
CA HIS A 125 1.63 -6.32 5.98
C HIS A 125 2.34 -6.42 7.34
N HIS A 126 1.55 -6.66 8.39
CA HIS A 126 2.05 -6.81 9.74
C HIS A 126 2.41 -8.27 10.04
N TYR A 127 3.59 -8.50 10.58
CA TYR A 127 4.12 -9.85 10.87
C TYR A 127 4.79 -9.97 12.25
N LEU A 128 4.61 -8.99 13.14
CA LEU A 128 5.11 -9.03 14.51
C LEU A 128 4.00 -9.55 15.44
N TYR A 129 3.93 -10.86 15.60
CA TYR A 129 3.01 -11.54 16.52
C TYR A 129 3.82 -12.30 17.57
N SER A 130 4.34 -11.56 18.55
CA SER A 130 5.19 -12.12 19.58
C SER A 130 4.36 -12.70 20.73
N PRO A 131 4.69 -13.89 21.24
CA PRO A 131 4.04 -14.41 22.45
C PRO A 131 4.35 -13.57 23.72
N ARG A 132 5.25 -12.60 23.63
CA ARG A 132 5.57 -11.65 24.70
C ARG A 132 4.62 -10.46 24.73
N TYR A 133 3.77 -10.29 23.72
CA TYR A 133 2.80 -9.19 23.69
C TYR A 133 1.65 -9.47 24.65
N ASP A 134 1.32 -8.50 25.48
CA ASP A 134 0.15 -8.45 26.36
C ASP A 134 -1.02 -7.67 25.74
N PHE A 135 -0.92 -7.34 24.45
CA PHE A 135 -1.92 -6.66 23.63
C PHE A 135 -2.14 -7.40 22.30
N ASP A 136 -3.27 -7.13 21.64
CA ASP A 136 -3.58 -7.66 20.31
C ASP A 136 -3.16 -6.67 19.22
N PRO A 137 -2.09 -6.96 18.43
CA PRO A 137 -1.67 -6.09 17.33
C PRO A 137 -2.73 -5.88 16.26
N VAL A 138 -3.59 -6.89 16.00
CA VAL A 138 -4.68 -6.80 15.03
C VAL A 138 -5.69 -5.74 15.46
N GLU A 139 -6.13 -5.81 16.73
CA GLU A 139 -7.06 -4.84 17.30
C GLU A 139 -6.47 -3.43 17.29
N LEU A 140 -5.24 -3.26 17.77
CA LEU A 140 -4.54 -1.99 17.81
C LEU A 140 -4.46 -1.32 16.43
N LEU A 141 -4.11 -2.08 15.40
CA LEU A 141 -3.96 -1.55 14.04
C LEU A 141 -5.31 -1.14 13.45
N PHE A 142 -6.38 -1.95 13.64
CA PHE A 142 -7.73 -1.57 13.17
C PHE A 142 -8.30 -0.38 13.92
N GLU A 143 -8.07 -0.26 15.24
CA GLU A 143 -8.47 0.90 16.03
C GLU A 143 -7.76 2.16 15.55
N THR A 144 -6.43 2.09 15.37
CA THR A 144 -5.63 3.22 14.90
C THR A 144 -6.09 3.66 13.51
N ALA A 145 -6.23 2.75 12.55
CA ALA A 145 -6.72 3.07 11.22
C ALA A 145 -8.15 3.62 11.22
N GLY A 146 -9.01 3.13 12.12
CA GLY A 146 -10.37 3.61 12.32
C GLY A 146 -10.44 5.08 12.74
N GLN A 147 -9.48 5.58 13.52
CA GLN A 147 -9.38 7.00 13.88
C GLN A 147 -9.09 7.87 12.66
N PHE A 148 -8.24 7.42 11.74
CA PHE A 148 -7.98 8.10 10.46
C PHE A 148 -9.17 8.05 9.50
N GLY A 149 -10.04 7.05 9.64
CA GLY A 149 -11.19 6.88 8.77
C GLY A 149 -10.83 6.36 7.37
N VAL A 150 -9.66 5.79 7.19
CA VAL A 150 -9.23 5.14 5.95
C VAL A 150 -9.84 3.75 5.80
N ARG A 151 -9.88 3.24 4.58
CA ARG A 151 -10.06 1.81 4.36
C ARG A 151 -8.77 1.09 4.75
N PHE A 152 -8.89 0.08 5.58
CA PHE A 152 -7.72 -0.62 6.10
C PHE A 152 -7.77 -2.12 5.76
N VAL A 153 -6.71 -2.58 5.09
CA VAL A 153 -6.51 -3.96 4.68
C VAL A 153 -5.34 -4.52 5.48
N LEU A 154 -5.63 -5.28 6.52
CA LEU A 154 -4.58 -5.93 7.30
C LEU A 154 -4.18 -7.25 6.63
N CYS A 155 -3.00 -7.27 6.04
CA CYS A 155 -2.31 -8.47 5.60
C CYS A 155 -1.65 -9.08 6.84
N ARG A 156 -2.40 -9.99 7.49
CA ARG A 156 -1.93 -10.67 8.71
C ARG A 156 -0.83 -11.64 8.30
N GLY A 157 0.39 -11.22 8.57
CA GLY A 157 1.62 -11.95 8.31
C GLY A 157 1.86 -13.04 9.34
N GLY A 158 3.08 -13.49 9.40
CA GLY A 158 3.57 -14.49 10.32
C GLY A 158 4.60 -15.39 9.67
N ALA A 159 5.24 -16.19 10.50
CA ALA A 159 6.26 -17.15 10.09
C ALA A 159 6.15 -18.41 10.93
N THR A 160 6.34 -19.57 10.32
CA THR A 160 6.48 -20.86 11.02
C THR A 160 7.95 -21.22 11.20
N ARG A 161 8.81 -20.55 10.43
CA ARG A 161 10.27 -20.68 10.49
C ARG A 161 10.93 -19.31 10.61
N GLY A 162 11.80 -19.16 11.59
CA GLY A 162 12.62 -17.96 11.73
C GLY A 162 13.70 -17.90 10.63
N ARG A 163 13.83 -16.77 9.95
CA ARG A 163 14.98 -16.50 9.08
C ARG A 163 16.19 -16.17 9.95
N THR A 164 17.30 -16.84 9.73
CA THR A 164 18.59 -16.56 10.35
C THR A 164 19.57 -16.10 9.29
N PHE A 165 20.56 -15.29 9.70
CA PHE A 165 21.62 -14.80 8.85
C PHE A 165 22.95 -15.34 9.37
N ASP A 166 23.83 -15.78 8.49
CA ASP A 166 25.11 -16.36 8.87
C ASP A 166 25.98 -15.36 9.67
N GLY A 167 26.52 -15.85 10.79
CA GLY A 167 27.47 -15.10 11.63
C GLY A 167 26.84 -13.98 12.48
N ASP A 168 25.53 -14.01 12.73
CA ASP A 168 24.84 -12.94 13.43
C ASP A 168 24.09 -13.38 14.70
N ASN A 169 24.08 -12.47 15.70
CA ASN A 169 23.34 -12.61 16.94
C ASN A 169 21.99 -11.86 16.91
N THR A 170 21.46 -11.55 15.73
CA THR A 170 20.14 -10.90 15.62
C THR A 170 19.03 -11.84 16.13
N THR A 171 18.07 -11.27 16.82
CA THR A 171 16.88 -12.01 17.24
C THR A 171 16.02 -12.32 16.02
N PRO A 172 15.77 -13.61 15.68
CA PRO A 172 14.82 -13.94 14.60
C PRO A 172 13.46 -13.32 14.84
N LEU A 173 12.73 -13.01 13.77
CA LEU A 173 11.33 -12.58 13.88
C LEU A 173 10.50 -13.64 14.62
N PRO A 174 9.42 -13.24 15.31
CA PRO A 174 8.59 -14.18 16.05
C PRO A 174 8.01 -15.24 15.12
N THR A 175 7.92 -16.46 15.60
CA THR A 175 7.32 -17.59 14.88
C THR A 175 6.11 -18.12 15.62
N GLU A 176 5.18 -18.69 14.85
CA GLU A 176 3.99 -19.41 15.33
C GLU A 176 4.02 -20.84 14.77
N THR A 177 3.28 -21.76 15.34
CA THR A 177 2.98 -23.01 14.62
C THR A 177 1.99 -22.70 13.49
N LEU A 178 1.95 -23.55 12.46
CA LEU A 178 0.97 -23.39 11.36
C LEU A 178 -0.45 -23.32 11.92
N ASP A 179 -0.83 -24.23 12.80
CA ASP A 179 -2.15 -24.26 13.44
C ASP A 179 -2.48 -22.94 14.16
N GLN A 180 -1.52 -22.39 14.90
CA GLN A 180 -1.69 -21.11 15.57
C GLN A 180 -1.92 -19.98 14.57
N MET A 181 -1.09 -19.88 13.53
CA MET A 181 -1.24 -18.86 12.48
C MET A 181 -2.61 -18.95 11.79
N LEU A 182 -3.04 -20.14 11.39
CA LEU A 182 -4.34 -20.35 10.73
C LEU A 182 -5.52 -20.03 11.67
N GLN A 183 -5.45 -20.41 12.94
CA GLN A 183 -6.47 -20.09 13.94
C GLN A 183 -6.57 -18.58 14.18
N GLU A 184 -5.45 -17.89 14.35
CA GLU A 184 -5.45 -16.44 14.61
C GLU A 184 -5.93 -15.65 13.39
N VAL A 185 -5.53 -16.02 12.17
CA VAL A 185 -6.10 -15.44 10.96
C VAL A 185 -7.61 -15.66 10.89
N GLY A 186 -8.08 -16.88 11.21
CA GLY A 186 -9.52 -17.19 11.26
C GLY A 186 -10.28 -16.35 12.30
N LYS A 187 -9.69 -16.10 13.49
CA LYS A 187 -10.28 -15.19 14.51
C LYS A 187 -10.34 -13.74 14.00
N ALA A 188 -9.23 -13.25 13.44
CA ALA A 188 -9.17 -11.92 12.87
C ALA A 188 -10.20 -11.73 11.74
N ALA A 189 -10.33 -12.72 10.85
CA ALA A 189 -11.30 -12.70 9.77
C ALA A 189 -12.74 -12.60 10.27
N ARG A 190 -13.12 -13.41 11.24
CA ARG A 190 -14.48 -13.38 11.82
C ARG A 190 -14.81 -12.04 12.49
N ARG A 191 -13.82 -11.36 13.05
CA ARG A 191 -14.03 -10.09 13.79
C ARG A 191 -13.98 -8.87 12.87
N TRP A 192 -13.11 -8.87 11.87
CA TRP A 192 -12.74 -7.65 11.15
C TRP A 192 -12.99 -7.68 9.65
N ASN A 193 -13.07 -8.87 9.01
CA ASN A 193 -13.21 -8.94 7.57
C ASN A 193 -14.63 -8.64 7.11
N ASP A 194 -14.77 -7.62 6.26
CA ASP A 194 -16.02 -7.30 5.56
C ASP A 194 -15.85 -7.65 4.08
N PRO A 195 -16.61 -8.60 3.51
CA PRO A 195 -16.49 -9.01 2.11
C PRO A 195 -17.09 -8.02 1.10
N ALA A 196 -17.74 -6.94 1.53
CA ALA A 196 -18.39 -5.98 0.63
C ALA A 196 -17.39 -5.31 -0.32
N PRO A 197 -17.76 -4.99 -1.58
CA PRO A 197 -16.86 -4.39 -2.58
C PRO A 197 -16.40 -2.97 -2.23
N ASN A 198 -17.04 -2.33 -1.25
CA ASN A 198 -16.67 -1.03 -0.68
C ASN A 198 -16.26 -1.13 0.80
N ALA A 199 -15.80 -2.29 1.25
CA ALA A 199 -15.47 -2.55 2.64
C ALA A 199 -14.48 -1.53 3.22
N MET A 200 -14.70 -1.16 4.49
CA MET A 200 -13.77 -0.33 5.25
C MET A 200 -12.66 -1.15 5.90
N ARG A 201 -12.84 -2.46 6.02
CA ARG A 201 -11.92 -3.37 6.72
C ARG A 201 -11.80 -4.68 5.98
N ARG A 202 -10.56 -5.17 5.80
CA ARG A 202 -10.25 -6.47 5.21
C ARG A 202 -9.18 -7.17 6.02
N ILE A 203 -9.26 -8.49 6.05
CA ILE A 203 -8.18 -9.38 6.46
C ILE A 203 -7.68 -10.14 5.24
N VAL A 204 -6.38 -10.30 5.16
CA VAL A 204 -5.68 -11.07 4.12
C VAL A 204 -4.73 -12.05 4.79
N MET A 205 -4.64 -13.26 4.31
CA MET A 205 -3.64 -14.24 4.72
C MET A 205 -2.31 -13.88 4.06
N ALA A 206 -1.29 -13.57 4.86
CA ALA A 206 -0.05 -13.02 4.33
C ALA A 206 1.20 -13.48 5.08
N PRO A 207 1.65 -14.74 4.95
CA PRO A 207 2.94 -15.15 5.51
C PRO A 207 4.03 -14.19 5.03
N THR A 208 5.03 -13.94 5.90
CA THR A 208 6.04 -12.90 5.67
C THR A 208 6.76 -13.12 4.34
N THR A 209 7.28 -14.32 4.10
CA THR A 209 7.77 -14.75 2.78
C THR A 209 7.45 -16.22 2.56
N PRO A 210 7.09 -16.65 1.35
CA PRO A 210 6.86 -18.07 1.10
C PRO A 210 8.15 -18.89 1.21
N THR A 211 9.28 -18.28 0.84
CA THR A 211 10.59 -18.95 0.77
C THR A 211 11.28 -19.07 2.12
N PHE A 212 11.35 -17.97 2.90
CA PHE A 212 12.23 -17.91 4.07
C PHE A 212 11.49 -18.07 5.41
N SER A 213 10.16 -17.88 5.43
CA SER A 213 9.39 -17.79 6.67
C SER A 213 8.46 -18.97 6.93
N LEU A 214 8.39 -19.91 6.01
CA LEU A 214 7.54 -21.09 6.12
C LEU A 214 8.35 -22.38 6.08
N ALA A 215 7.85 -23.43 6.75
CA ALA A 215 8.36 -24.78 6.57
C ALA A 215 7.85 -25.37 5.25
N ASP A 216 8.57 -26.40 4.77
CA ASP A 216 8.20 -27.06 3.51
C ASP A 216 6.83 -27.72 3.62
N GLY A 217 6.02 -27.56 2.58
CA GLY A 217 4.69 -28.17 2.48
C GLY A 217 3.52 -27.35 3.05
N GLU A 218 3.78 -26.30 3.84
CA GLU A 218 2.73 -25.52 4.49
C GLU A 218 1.95 -24.59 3.53
N LEU A 219 2.55 -24.20 2.42
CA LEU A 219 1.96 -23.25 1.47
C LEU A 219 0.58 -23.65 0.95
N LYS A 220 0.38 -24.93 0.62
CA LYS A 220 -0.92 -25.41 0.12
C LYS A 220 -2.01 -25.34 1.18
N GLU A 221 -1.69 -25.67 2.41
CA GLU A 221 -2.63 -25.61 3.52
C GLU A 221 -3.02 -24.16 3.84
N ILE A 222 -2.04 -23.25 3.81
CA ILE A 222 -2.28 -21.82 3.98
C ILE A 222 -3.21 -21.30 2.88
N ALA A 223 -2.96 -21.63 1.60
CA ALA A 223 -3.80 -21.21 0.48
C ALA A 223 -5.22 -21.78 0.59
N ALA A 224 -5.35 -23.08 0.93
CA ALA A 224 -6.65 -23.72 1.11
C ALA A 224 -7.45 -23.10 2.27
N CYS A 225 -6.80 -22.82 3.40
CA CYS A 225 -7.41 -22.16 4.55
C CYS A 225 -7.89 -20.74 4.18
N ALA A 226 -7.06 -19.94 3.54
CA ALA A 226 -7.41 -18.58 3.13
C ALA A 226 -8.65 -18.57 2.22
N ARG A 227 -8.67 -19.40 1.18
CA ARG A 227 -9.80 -19.54 0.26
C ARG A 227 -11.04 -20.10 0.93
N GLY A 228 -10.89 -21.05 1.87
CA GLY A 228 -11.98 -21.55 2.69
C GLY A 228 -12.63 -20.49 3.57
N LEU A 229 -11.89 -19.46 3.95
CA LEU A 229 -12.36 -18.29 4.70
C LEU A 229 -12.80 -17.12 3.79
N GLY A 230 -12.71 -17.26 2.46
CA GLY A 230 -12.99 -16.19 1.51
C GLY A 230 -11.98 -15.03 1.58
N LEU A 231 -10.76 -15.29 2.03
CA LEU A 231 -9.67 -14.31 2.13
C LEU A 231 -8.78 -14.33 0.89
N ARG A 232 -8.16 -13.20 0.61
CA ARG A 232 -7.08 -13.08 -0.37
C ARG A 232 -5.75 -13.50 0.24
N LEU A 233 -4.76 -13.66 -0.62
CA LEU A 233 -3.38 -14.06 -0.29
C LEU A 233 -2.40 -12.96 -0.70
N HIS A 234 -1.43 -12.69 0.16
CA HIS A 234 -0.35 -11.74 -0.09
C HIS A 234 0.97 -12.23 0.50
N SER A 235 2.08 -11.86 -0.12
CA SER A 235 3.42 -12.07 0.45
C SER A 235 4.48 -11.28 -0.34
N HIS A 236 5.73 -11.26 0.15
CA HIS A 236 6.89 -10.81 -0.63
C HIS A 236 7.35 -11.93 -1.57
N LEU A 237 7.68 -11.62 -2.81
CA LEU A 237 8.25 -12.58 -3.75
C LEU A 237 9.20 -11.89 -4.73
N SER A 238 10.32 -12.56 -5.05
CA SER A 238 11.28 -12.11 -6.08
C SER A 238 11.75 -10.66 -5.91
N GLU A 239 11.96 -10.24 -4.66
CA GLU A 239 12.39 -8.89 -4.33
C GLU A 239 13.85 -8.63 -4.73
N ASN A 240 14.71 -9.64 -4.59
CA ASN A 240 16.08 -9.66 -5.04
C ASN A 240 16.51 -11.07 -5.50
N THR A 241 17.77 -11.23 -5.89
CA THR A 241 18.31 -12.48 -6.39
C THR A 241 18.36 -13.61 -5.35
N ASP A 242 18.27 -13.34 -4.06
CA ASP A 242 18.26 -14.38 -3.02
C ASP A 242 17.07 -15.33 -3.17
N TYR A 243 15.92 -14.81 -3.61
CA TYR A 243 14.73 -15.63 -3.89
C TYR A 243 14.99 -16.62 -5.03
N ASP A 244 15.60 -16.16 -6.12
CA ASP A 244 15.97 -16.99 -7.26
C ASP A 244 16.96 -18.08 -6.88
N LEU A 245 18.00 -17.72 -6.13
CA LEU A 245 19.00 -18.66 -5.64
C LEU A 245 18.38 -19.72 -4.76
N TYR A 246 17.59 -19.31 -3.76
CA TYR A 246 16.92 -20.21 -2.83
C TYR A 246 16.03 -21.24 -3.54
N THR A 247 15.17 -20.80 -4.45
CA THR A 247 14.22 -21.69 -5.11
C THR A 247 14.89 -22.57 -6.16
N LYS A 248 15.90 -22.08 -6.88
CA LYS A 248 16.68 -22.85 -7.84
C LYS A 248 17.52 -23.92 -7.17
N GLU A 249 18.23 -23.58 -6.09
CA GLU A 249 19.08 -24.53 -5.38
C GLU A 249 18.26 -25.63 -4.69
N ARG A 250 17.12 -25.27 -4.13
CA ARG A 250 16.32 -26.18 -3.31
C ARG A 250 15.29 -26.99 -4.11
N PHE A 251 14.70 -26.38 -5.14
CA PHE A 251 13.57 -26.97 -5.89
C PHE A 251 13.81 -27.07 -7.40
N GLY A 252 14.91 -26.52 -7.92
CA GLY A 252 15.24 -26.53 -9.35
C GLY A 252 14.35 -25.59 -10.20
N MET A 253 13.65 -24.64 -9.59
CA MET A 253 12.65 -23.76 -10.22
C MET A 253 12.88 -22.31 -9.91
N ARG A 254 12.32 -21.42 -10.71
CA ARG A 254 12.22 -19.98 -10.38
C ARG A 254 11.09 -19.73 -9.38
N PRO A 255 11.10 -18.57 -8.67
CA PRO A 255 10.14 -18.31 -7.60
C PRO A 255 8.67 -18.42 -8.01
N VAL A 256 8.26 -17.83 -9.15
CA VAL A 256 6.86 -17.87 -9.60
C VAL A 256 6.46 -19.26 -10.09
N GLU A 257 7.36 -19.99 -10.76
CA GLU A 257 7.15 -21.38 -11.13
C GLU A 257 6.94 -22.28 -9.90
N TRP A 258 7.76 -22.09 -8.87
CA TRP A 258 7.67 -22.84 -7.63
C TRP A 258 6.37 -22.54 -6.87
N ILE A 259 6.01 -21.27 -6.71
CA ILE A 259 4.80 -20.88 -5.97
C ILE A 259 3.51 -21.32 -6.68
N ALA A 260 3.53 -21.44 -8.02
CA ALA A 260 2.43 -21.97 -8.82
C ALA A 260 2.06 -23.41 -8.46
N GLN A 261 3.06 -24.23 -8.07
CA GLN A 261 2.84 -25.62 -7.66
C GLN A 261 2.20 -25.76 -6.28
N HIS A 262 2.05 -24.64 -5.57
CA HIS A 262 1.53 -24.58 -4.20
C HIS A 262 0.17 -23.85 -4.10
N ASP A 263 -0.54 -23.71 -5.22
CA ASP A 263 -1.84 -23.04 -5.30
C ASP A 263 -1.80 -21.54 -4.91
N TRP A 264 -0.64 -20.89 -5.07
CA TRP A 264 -0.41 -19.49 -4.74
C TRP A 264 -0.47 -18.56 -5.97
N LEU A 265 -1.13 -18.97 -7.04
CA LEU A 265 -1.48 -18.10 -8.16
C LEU A 265 -2.99 -18.05 -8.32
N GLY A 266 -3.49 -16.86 -8.72
CA GLY A 266 -4.92 -16.63 -8.91
C GLY A 266 -5.28 -15.15 -8.79
N PRO A 267 -6.51 -14.78 -9.17
CA PRO A 267 -6.98 -13.39 -9.09
C PRO A 267 -7.19 -12.90 -7.65
N ASP A 268 -7.11 -13.81 -6.68
CA ASP A 268 -7.16 -13.58 -5.25
C ASP A 268 -5.77 -13.41 -4.61
N VAL A 269 -4.70 -13.44 -5.39
CA VAL A 269 -3.29 -13.39 -4.93
C VAL A 269 -2.59 -12.16 -5.50
N TRP A 270 -1.77 -11.51 -4.69
CA TRP A 270 -0.80 -10.53 -5.18
C TRP A 270 0.48 -10.58 -4.37
N PHE A 271 1.60 -10.20 -4.98
CA PHE A 271 2.90 -10.18 -4.35
C PHE A 271 3.50 -8.78 -4.36
N ALA A 272 4.22 -8.44 -3.30
CA ALA A 272 5.09 -7.27 -3.28
C ALA A 272 6.37 -7.54 -4.08
N HIS A 273 6.91 -6.50 -4.70
CA HIS A 273 8.17 -6.39 -5.42
C HIS A 273 8.18 -7.05 -6.80
N LEU A 274 8.37 -8.36 -6.90
CA LEU A 274 8.51 -9.11 -8.16
C LEU A 274 9.62 -8.54 -9.09
N VAL A 275 10.72 -8.02 -8.49
CA VAL A 275 11.80 -7.31 -9.21
C VAL A 275 12.54 -8.23 -10.16
N THR A 276 12.86 -9.44 -9.71
CA THR A 276 13.70 -10.40 -10.49
C THR A 276 12.89 -11.30 -11.41
N CYS A 277 11.57 -11.07 -11.55
CA CYS A 277 10.73 -11.86 -12.46
C CYS A 277 11.23 -11.73 -13.91
N ASP A 278 11.40 -12.89 -14.56
CA ASP A 278 11.67 -12.94 -15.99
C ASP A 278 10.38 -12.84 -16.83
N PRO A 279 10.48 -12.70 -18.17
CA PRO A 279 9.30 -12.56 -19.01
C PRO A 279 8.32 -13.74 -18.95
N GLU A 280 8.78 -14.95 -18.64
CA GLU A 280 7.90 -16.12 -18.52
C GLU A 280 7.11 -16.05 -17.21
N GLU A 281 7.76 -15.73 -16.11
CA GLU A 281 7.09 -15.50 -14.82
C GLU A 281 6.06 -14.38 -14.90
N VAL A 282 6.34 -13.29 -15.63
CA VAL A 282 5.36 -12.21 -15.85
C VAL A 282 4.15 -12.71 -16.63
N ARG A 283 4.34 -13.60 -17.64
CA ARG A 283 3.20 -14.22 -18.35
C ARG A 283 2.39 -15.14 -17.45
N MET A 284 3.04 -15.91 -16.56
CA MET A 284 2.36 -16.77 -15.59
C MET A 284 1.49 -15.94 -14.62
N LEU A 285 2.01 -14.82 -14.12
CA LEU A 285 1.25 -13.87 -13.29
C LEU A 285 0.03 -13.32 -14.05
N HIS A 286 0.22 -12.87 -15.29
CA HIS A 286 -0.89 -12.40 -16.12
C HIS A 286 -1.95 -13.48 -16.35
N GLN A 287 -1.54 -14.68 -16.79
CA GLN A 287 -2.47 -15.79 -17.13
C GLN A 287 -3.26 -16.28 -15.92
N SER A 288 -2.65 -16.28 -14.75
CA SER A 288 -3.32 -16.67 -13.50
C SER A 288 -4.20 -15.57 -12.91
N GLY A 289 -4.00 -14.31 -13.33
CA GLY A 289 -4.65 -13.14 -12.74
C GLY A 289 -4.01 -12.65 -11.44
N ALA A 290 -2.88 -13.22 -11.03
CA ALA A 290 -2.14 -12.76 -9.85
C ALA A 290 -1.60 -11.35 -10.04
N GLY A 291 -1.62 -10.55 -8.97
CA GLY A 291 -1.26 -9.13 -8.99
C GLY A 291 0.14 -8.84 -8.49
N MET A 292 0.59 -7.61 -8.79
CA MET A 292 1.83 -7.02 -8.30
C MET A 292 1.52 -5.79 -7.45
N ALA A 293 2.13 -5.70 -6.27
CA ALA A 293 2.33 -4.45 -5.54
C ALA A 293 3.73 -3.92 -5.85
N HIS A 294 3.82 -2.98 -6.79
CA HIS A 294 5.09 -2.39 -7.20
C HIS A 294 5.56 -1.38 -6.17
N CYS A 295 6.77 -1.56 -5.63
CA CYS A 295 7.41 -0.72 -4.62
C CYS A 295 8.62 0.02 -5.20
N PRO A 296 8.43 1.00 -6.10
CA PRO A 296 9.52 1.55 -6.92
C PRO A 296 10.59 2.27 -6.13
N GLN A 297 10.20 2.99 -5.08
CA GLN A 297 11.11 3.79 -4.26
C GLN A 297 11.99 2.90 -3.38
N GLU A 298 11.37 1.96 -2.70
CA GLU A 298 12.06 1.02 -1.81
C GLU A 298 13.02 0.12 -2.61
N ASN A 299 12.55 -0.48 -3.71
CA ASN A 299 13.39 -1.32 -4.59
C ASN A 299 14.61 -0.55 -5.12
N ALA A 300 14.44 0.74 -5.47
CA ALA A 300 15.54 1.60 -5.90
C ALA A 300 16.48 1.93 -4.74
N ARG A 301 15.96 2.23 -3.56
CA ARG A 301 16.74 2.59 -2.36
C ARG A 301 17.58 1.43 -1.87
N LEU A 302 17.06 0.20 -1.87
CA LEU A 302 17.80 -1.01 -1.47
C LEU A 302 18.63 -1.63 -2.61
N GLY A 303 18.59 -1.04 -3.83
CA GLY A 303 19.34 -1.52 -4.97
C GLY A 303 18.82 -2.84 -5.54
N SER A 304 17.59 -3.23 -5.24
CA SER A 304 16.98 -4.47 -5.73
C SER A 304 16.74 -4.44 -7.25
N GLY A 305 16.48 -3.26 -7.83
CA GLY A 305 16.25 -3.07 -9.26
C GLY A 305 14.86 -2.51 -9.60
N VAL A 306 14.40 -2.74 -10.84
CA VAL A 306 13.12 -2.27 -11.34
C VAL A 306 12.25 -3.45 -11.74
N ALA A 307 11.13 -3.64 -11.07
CA ALA A 307 10.18 -4.70 -11.38
C ALA A 307 9.60 -4.53 -12.81
N PRO A 308 9.28 -5.60 -13.53
CA PRO A 308 8.68 -5.56 -14.87
C PRO A 308 7.17 -5.22 -14.84
N ALA A 309 6.80 -4.20 -14.04
CA ALA A 309 5.42 -3.77 -13.84
C ALA A 309 4.77 -3.25 -15.12
N ASP A 310 5.54 -2.55 -15.94
CA ASP A 310 5.12 -2.11 -17.27
C ASP A 310 4.78 -3.28 -18.20
N MET A 311 5.60 -4.33 -18.23
CA MET A 311 5.33 -5.53 -19.02
C MET A 311 4.06 -6.25 -18.55
N LEU A 312 3.88 -6.39 -17.22
CA LEU A 312 2.66 -6.99 -16.67
C LEU A 312 1.42 -6.16 -17.02
N ALA A 313 1.51 -4.83 -16.95
CA ALA A 313 0.42 -3.93 -17.31
C ALA A 313 0.10 -3.96 -18.81
N GLU A 314 1.12 -4.04 -19.68
CA GLU A 314 0.93 -4.16 -21.14
C GLU A 314 0.19 -5.44 -21.54
N LEU A 315 0.40 -6.53 -20.82
CA LEU A 315 -0.37 -7.77 -20.97
C LEU A 315 -1.79 -7.67 -20.40
N GLY A 316 -2.16 -6.58 -19.69
CA GLY A 316 -3.45 -6.43 -19.01
C GLY A 316 -3.50 -7.06 -17.62
N GLY A 317 -2.33 -7.42 -17.06
CA GLY A 317 -2.20 -7.96 -15.72
C GLY A 317 -2.52 -6.93 -14.62
N ALA A 318 -2.67 -7.39 -13.39
CA ALA A 318 -3.02 -6.56 -12.25
C ALA A 318 -1.75 -5.94 -11.64
N VAL A 319 -1.50 -4.66 -11.92
CA VAL A 319 -0.42 -3.89 -11.30
C VAL A 319 -1.02 -2.87 -10.34
N SER A 320 -0.47 -2.79 -9.14
CA SER A 320 -0.76 -1.77 -8.15
C SER A 320 0.51 -1.10 -7.67
N LEU A 321 0.36 0.06 -7.01
CA LEU A 321 1.47 0.81 -6.44
C LEU A 321 1.50 0.66 -4.92
N ALA A 322 2.71 0.66 -4.34
CA ALA A 322 2.91 0.56 -2.91
C ALA A 322 4.15 1.35 -2.46
N VAL A 323 4.13 1.74 -1.19
CA VAL A 323 5.26 2.47 -0.60
C VAL A 323 6.28 1.55 0.06
N ASP A 324 5.84 0.36 0.54
CA ASP A 324 6.60 -0.51 1.43
C ASP A 324 6.89 0.11 2.81
N GLY A 325 7.72 -0.53 3.64
CA GLY A 325 8.06 -0.04 4.97
C GLY A 325 8.89 1.24 4.95
N ALA A 326 8.51 2.21 5.80
CA ALA A 326 9.19 3.50 5.85
C ALA A 326 10.64 3.44 6.35
N ALA A 327 11.10 2.30 6.84
CA ALA A 327 12.51 2.07 7.15
C ALA A 327 13.36 1.76 5.90
N GLY A 328 12.74 1.30 4.82
CA GLY A 328 13.39 0.96 3.55
C GLY A 328 13.31 2.07 2.49
N ASN A 329 12.40 3.03 2.65
CA ASN A 329 12.20 4.13 1.69
C ASN A 329 12.21 5.53 2.33
N GLU A 330 12.35 5.61 3.65
CA GLU A 330 12.39 6.81 4.49
C GLU A 330 11.08 7.63 4.53
N ALA A 331 10.05 7.28 3.76
CA ALA A 331 8.77 7.98 3.72
C ALA A 331 7.61 7.07 3.28
N ALA A 332 6.47 7.13 3.97
CA ALA A 332 5.24 6.48 3.56
C ALA A 332 4.40 7.43 2.67
N ASP A 333 4.93 7.83 1.51
CA ASP A 333 4.37 8.86 0.62
C ASP A 333 3.97 8.28 -0.75
N MET A 334 2.66 8.20 -0.99
CA MET A 334 2.12 7.68 -2.25
C MET A 334 2.42 8.56 -3.47
N ILE A 335 2.56 9.88 -3.30
CA ILE A 335 2.93 10.77 -4.41
C ILE A 335 4.41 10.57 -4.78
N THR A 336 5.27 10.36 -3.79
CA THR A 336 6.68 10.03 -4.04
C THR A 336 6.81 8.66 -4.72
N ALA A 337 6.06 7.65 -4.27
CA ALA A 337 6.04 6.33 -4.91
C ALA A 337 5.53 6.42 -6.36
N LEU A 338 4.49 7.20 -6.62
CA LEU A 338 3.91 7.44 -7.95
C LEU A 338 4.90 8.15 -8.86
N TYR A 339 5.57 9.22 -8.38
CA TYR A 339 6.61 9.92 -9.11
C TYR A 339 7.84 9.02 -9.37
N SER A 340 8.21 8.20 -8.41
CA SER A 340 9.31 7.23 -8.55
C SER A 340 8.98 6.20 -9.64
N ALA A 341 7.77 5.62 -9.65
CA ALA A 341 7.34 4.74 -10.73
C ALA A 341 7.43 5.44 -12.10
N PHE A 342 6.85 6.65 -12.20
CA PHE A 342 6.87 7.44 -13.43
C PHE A 342 8.27 7.71 -13.95
N THR A 343 9.23 8.05 -13.08
CA THR A 343 10.58 8.44 -13.50
C THR A 343 11.51 7.25 -13.73
N ILE A 344 11.46 6.22 -12.86
CA ILE A 344 12.36 5.06 -12.93
C ILE A 344 12.09 4.22 -14.20
N HIS A 345 10.82 3.90 -14.49
CA HIS A 345 10.48 3.17 -15.73
C HIS A 345 10.93 3.92 -16.97
N ARG A 346 10.74 5.24 -17.00
CA ARG A 346 11.18 6.08 -18.13
C ARG A 346 12.70 6.17 -18.25
N ALA A 347 13.42 6.20 -17.13
CA ALA A 347 14.88 6.19 -17.12
C ALA A 347 15.47 4.89 -17.70
N VAL A 348 14.83 3.74 -17.43
CA VAL A 348 15.32 2.42 -17.86
C VAL A 348 14.85 2.06 -19.28
N LYS A 349 13.60 2.41 -19.64
CA LYS A 349 12.96 1.93 -20.88
C LYS A 349 12.60 3.04 -21.88
N GLY A 350 12.94 4.29 -21.57
CA GLY A 350 12.70 5.45 -22.44
C GLY A 350 11.45 6.24 -22.08
N ALA A 351 11.37 7.46 -22.62
CA ALA A 351 10.37 8.46 -22.22
C ALA A 351 8.89 8.06 -22.46
N GLY A 352 8.62 7.06 -23.27
CA GLY A 352 7.28 6.55 -23.54
C GLY A 352 6.83 5.39 -22.63
N ALA A 353 7.71 4.87 -21.76
CA ALA A 353 7.45 3.63 -21.02
C ALA A 353 6.26 3.72 -20.04
N LEU A 354 6.04 4.89 -19.43
CA LEU A 354 4.94 5.09 -18.49
C LEU A 354 4.35 6.49 -18.64
N THR A 355 3.02 6.57 -18.83
CA THR A 355 2.28 7.85 -18.83
C THR A 355 1.84 8.21 -17.40
N ALA A 356 1.53 9.48 -17.17
CA ALA A 356 1.04 9.95 -15.87
C ALA A 356 -0.27 9.26 -15.47
N GLU A 357 -1.19 9.10 -16.43
CA GLU A 357 -2.48 8.46 -16.21
C GLU A 357 -2.33 6.97 -15.89
N ARG A 358 -1.40 6.24 -16.55
CA ARG A 358 -1.12 4.85 -16.22
C ARG A 358 -0.50 4.71 -14.83
N ALA A 359 0.44 5.59 -14.46
CA ALA A 359 1.00 5.61 -13.11
C ALA A 359 -0.09 5.84 -12.05
N LEU A 360 -1.01 6.79 -12.30
CA LEU A 360 -2.16 7.00 -11.42
C LEU A 360 -3.09 5.78 -11.39
N SER A 361 -3.34 5.13 -12.52
CA SER A 361 -4.16 3.91 -12.58
C SER A 361 -3.59 2.81 -11.67
N TRP A 362 -2.26 2.62 -11.65
CA TRP A 362 -1.64 1.68 -10.70
C TRP A 362 -1.88 2.06 -9.24
N ALA A 363 -1.82 3.35 -8.92
CA ALA A 363 -2.05 3.87 -7.56
C ALA A 363 -3.54 3.93 -7.16
N THR A 364 -4.48 3.60 -8.04
CA THR A 364 -5.93 3.75 -7.82
C THR A 364 -6.70 2.51 -8.27
N ALA A 365 -7.12 2.42 -9.53
CA ALA A 365 -7.87 1.28 -10.08
C ALA A 365 -7.12 -0.05 -9.94
N GLY A 366 -5.80 -0.06 -10.17
CA GLY A 366 -4.95 -1.23 -9.98
C GLY A 366 -4.91 -1.68 -8.54
N GLY A 367 -4.78 -0.73 -7.59
CA GLY A 367 -4.85 -1.00 -6.16
C GLY A 367 -6.20 -1.61 -5.75
N ALA A 368 -7.31 -1.04 -6.21
CA ALA A 368 -8.65 -1.57 -5.96
C ALA A 368 -8.79 -3.01 -6.48
N ARG A 369 -8.28 -3.29 -7.67
CA ARG A 369 -8.32 -4.63 -8.29
C ARG A 369 -7.58 -5.68 -7.46
N VAL A 370 -6.33 -5.41 -7.03
CA VAL A 370 -5.55 -6.38 -6.26
C VAL A 370 -6.09 -6.60 -4.85
N LEU A 371 -6.73 -5.58 -4.25
CA LEU A 371 -7.35 -5.68 -2.93
C LEU A 371 -8.79 -6.24 -2.98
N GLY A 372 -9.40 -6.37 -4.16
CA GLY A 372 -10.80 -6.78 -4.32
C GLY A 372 -11.80 -5.75 -3.78
N LEU A 373 -11.48 -4.47 -3.90
CA LEU A 373 -12.32 -3.32 -3.49
C LEU A 373 -12.95 -2.65 -4.71
N ASP A 374 -13.69 -3.41 -5.50
CA ASP A 374 -14.17 -3.05 -6.85
C ASP A 374 -15.09 -1.81 -6.90
N ALA A 375 -15.63 -1.40 -5.76
CA ALA A 375 -16.42 -0.16 -5.68
C ALA A 375 -15.56 1.10 -5.46
N THR A 376 -14.23 0.98 -5.43
CA THR A 376 -13.27 2.08 -5.20
C THR A 376 -12.30 2.28 -6.36
N GLY A 377 -11.33 3.17 -6.22
CA GLY A 377 -10.18 3.34 -7.13
C GLY A 377 -10.47 4.10 -8.42
N VAL A 378 -11.72 4.45 -8.72
CA VAL A 378 -12.08 5.26 -9.88
C VAL A 378 -13.15 6.29 -9.57
N ILE A 379 -13.14 7.42 -10.27
CA ILE A 379 -14.20 8.43 -10.20
C ILE A 379 -15.23 8.13 -11.29
N ALA A 380 -16.33 7.49 -10.89
CA ALA A 380 -17.46 7.17 -11.75
C ALA A 380 -18.76 7.09 -10.92
N PRO A 381 -19.93 7.39 -11.50
CA PRO A 381 -21.20 7.17 -10.82
C PRO A 381 -21.35 5.74 -10.30
N GLY A 382 -21.86 5.58 -9.08
CA GLY A 382 -22.01 4.30 -8.39
C GLY A 382 -20.76 3.78 -7.69
N LYS A 383 -19.64 4.50 -7.74
CA LYS A 383 -18.43 4.20 -6.97
C LYS A 383 -18.39 4.96 -5.65
N ALA A 384 -17.66 4.46 -4.68
CA ALA A 384 -17.45 5.13 -3.41
C ALA A 384 -16.76 6.49 -3.61
N ALA A 385 -17.21 7.49 -2.87
CA ALA A 385 -16.61 8.82 -2.89
C ALA A 385 -15.31 8.86 -2.08
N ASP A 386 -14.31 8.10 -2.55
CA ASP A 386 -12.93 8.16 -2.10
C ASP A 386 -12.21 9.14 -3.05
N LEU A 387 -12.06 10.39 -2.60
CA LEU A 387 -11.66 11.50 -3.47
C LEU A 387 -10.57 12.34 -2.82
N VAL A 388 -9.62 12.81 -3.63
CA VAL A 388 -8.57 13.75 -3.19
C VAL A 388 -8.58 14.99 -4.07
N LEU A 389 -8.58 16.16 -3.44
CA LEU A 389 -8.48 17.48 -4.06
C LEU A 389 -7.06 18.00 -3.88
N PHE A 390 -6.20 17.80 -4.87
CA PHE A 390 -4.83 18.31 -4.89
C PHE A 390 -4.83 19.79 -5.27
N GLU A 391 -4.36 20.65 -4.35
CA GLU A 391 -4.20 22.05 -4.59
C GLU A 391 -2.98 22.34 -5.48
N THR A 392 -3.20 22.96 -6.61
CA THR A 392 -2.15 23.26 -7.59
C THR A 392 -1.82 24.77 -7.67
N HIS A 393 -2.16 25.52 -6.61
CA HIS A 393 -1.83 26.95 -6.53
C HIS A 393 -0.51 27.15 -5.76
N SER A 394 0.59 26.76 -6.39
CA SER A 394 1.95 27.00 -5.89
C SER A 394 2.94 27.11 -7.05
N PRO A 395 4.14 27.71 -6.86
CA PRO A 395 5.17 27.81 -7.88
C PRO A 395 5.55 26.50 -8.55
N ARG A 396 5.42 25.35 -7.85
CA ARG A 396 5.64 24.00 -8.38
C ARG A 396 4.76 23.70 -9.59
N TYR A 397 3.55 24.24 -9.64
CA TYR A 397 2.53 23.95 -10.67
C TYR A 397 2.30 25.13 -11.63
N PHE A 398 2.93 26.28 -11.40
CA PHE A 398 2.79 27.42 -12.31
C PHE A 398 3.51 27.12 -13.64
N GLY A 399 2.95 27.61 -14.73
CA GLY A 399 3.52 27.42 -16.07
C GLY A 399 3.29 26.06 -16.70
N GLN A 400 2.52 25.16 -16.07
CA GLN A 400 2.16 23.87 -16.66
C GLN A 400 1.13 24.05 -17.78
N HIS A 401 1.40 23.48 -18.96
CA HIS A 401 0.46 23.45 -20.09
C HIS A 401 -0.64 22.39 -19.88
N ASP A 402 -0.35 21.34 -19.14
CA ASP A 402 -1.32 20.33 -18.69
C ASP A 402 -1.34 20.29 -17.15
N PRO A 403 -2.21 21.07 -16.51
CA PRO A 403 -2.25 21.14 -15.05
C PRO A 403 -2.83 19.89 -14.38
N LEU A 404 -3.55 19.02 -15.12
CA LEU A 404 -4.18 17.84 -14.53
C LEU A 404 -3.16 16.80 -14.06
N ILE A 405 -2.09 16.61 -14.81
CA ILE A 405 -1.03 15.67 -14.43
C ILE A 405 -0.03 16.24 -13.43
N GLY A 406 -0.16 17.54 -13.09
CA GLY A 406 0.76 18.25 -12.19
C GLY A 406 1.07 17.50 -10.90
N PRO A 407 0.09 17.04 -10.12
CA PRO A 407 0.32 16.28 -8.88
C PRO A 407 1.15 15.01 -9.08
N ILE A 408 1.11 14.42 -10.27
CA ILE A 408 1.80 13.17 -10.59
C ILE A 408 3.25 13.41 -11.01
N VAL A 409 3.46 14.35 -11.94
CA VAL A 409 4.75 14.53 -12.61
C VAL A 409 5.70 15.53 -11.95
N SER A 410 5.21 16.29 -10.95
CA SER A 410 6.04 17.31 -10.30
C SER A 410 6.80 16.81 -9.07
N GLY A 411 6.42 15.66 -8.51
CA GLY A 411 7.04 15.09 -7.29
C GLY A 411 6.93 16.01 -6.07
N GLY A 412 7.53 15.57 -4.96
CA GLY A 412 7.58 16.33 -3.70
C GLY A 412 6.25 16.37 -2.95
N GLU A 413 6.25 16.95 -1.76
CA GLU A 413 5.10 16.97 -0.86
C GLU A 413 3.88 17.65 -1.52
N PRO A 414 2.75 16.92 -1.61
CA PRO A 414 1.53 17.47 -2.18
C PRO A 414 0.81 18.33 -1.16
N LYS A 415 0.06 19.31 -1.63
CA LYS A 415 -0.88 20.04 -0.79
C LYS A 415 -2.31 19.53 -1.06
N ILE A 416 -2.88 18.85 -0.09
CA ILE A 416 -4.25 18.32 -0.18
C ILE A 416 -5.20 19.30 0.47
N ARG A 417 -6.13 19.91 -0.30
CA ARG A 417 -7.16 20.77 0.24
C ARG A 417 -8.21 19.96 0.99
N ARG A 418 -8.66 18.85 0.41
CA ARG A 418 -9.63 17.90 1.01
C ARG A 418 -9.29 16.48 0.59
N SER A 419 -9.54 15.55 1.48
CA SER A 419 -9.59 14.12 1.16
C SER A 419 -10.81 13.49 1.80
N TYR A 420 -11.47 12.58 1.05
CA TYR A 420 -12.69 11.92 1.46
C TYR A 420 -12.56 10.41 1.32
N VAL A 421 -13.14 9.68 2.26
CA VAL A 421 -13.34 8.22 2.21
C VAL A 421 -14.82 7.94 2.39
N ALA A 422 -15.44 7.32 1.40
CA ALA A 422 -16.89 7.11 1.37
C ALA A 422 -17.66 8.41 1.73
N GLY A 423 -17.25 9.55 1.17
CA GLY A 423 -17.83 10.87 1.44
C GLY A 423 -17.52 11.47 2.81
N ARG A 424 -16.82 10.77 3.71
CA ARG A 424 -16.35 11.33 4.99
C ARG A 424 -15.04 12.07 4.79
N GLU A 425 -14.97 13.33 5.19
CA GLU A 425 -13.75 14.14 5.15
C GLU A 425 -12.72 13.63 6.15
N ILE A 426 -11.51 13.31 5.69
CA ILE A 426 -10.40 12.84 6.51
C ILE A 426 -9.21 13.82 6.52
N VAL A 427 -9.07 14.66 5.50
CA VAL A 427 -8.09 15.76 5.43
C VAL A 427 -8.81 17.06 5.12
N ARG A 428 -8.39 18.13 5.80
CA ARG A 428 -8.86 19.50 5.59
C ARG A 428 -7.68 20.47 5.61
N ASP A 429 -7.49 21.22 4.51
CA ASP A 429 -6.46 22.24 4.34
C ASP A 429 -5.06 21.75 4.73
N GLY A 430 -4.68 20.54 4.24
CA GLY A 430 -3.39 19.90 4.51
C GLY A 430 -3.23 19.36 5.92
N LYS A 431 -4.32 19.20 6.68
CA LYS A 431 -4.28 18.71 8.06
C LYS A 431 -5.26 17.55 8.28
N ILE A 432 -4.89 16.64 9.16
CA ILE A 432 -5.80 15.64 9.72
C ILE A 432 -6.45 16.29 10.94
N PRO A 433 -7.78 16.57 10.94
CA PRO A 433 -8.40 17.52 11.88
C PRO A 433 -8.28 17.17 13.37
N TRP A 434 -8.16 15.88 13.69
CA TRP A 434 -8.09 15.39 15.08
C TRP A 434 -6.65 15.13 15.55
N LEU A 435 -5.66 15.12 14.63
CA LEU A 435 -4.30 14.72 14.96
C LEU A 435 -3.49 15.90 15.50
N ASP A 436 -2.99 15.73 16.73
CA ASP A 436 -2.03 16.65 17.35
C ASP A 436 -0.62 16.28 16.89
N MET A 437 -0.08 17.05 15.94
CA MET A 437 1.24 16.82 15.35
C MET A 437 2.39 17.03 16.34
N GLU A 438 2.26 17.98 17.26
CA GLU A 438 3.29 18.25 18.30
C GLU A 438 3.38 17.08 19.28
N LYS A 439 2.21 16.58 19.70
CA LYS A 439 2.16 15.38 20.55
C LYS A 439 2.75 14.18 19.83
N LEU A 440 2.38 13.95 18.56
CA LEU A 440 2.89 12.83 17.77
C LEU A 440 4.42 12.91 17.60
N ALA A 441 4.97 14.11 17.36
CA ALA A 441 6.41 14.32 17.27
C ALA A 441 7.12 13.98 18.59
N ALA A 442 6.57 14.44 19.72
CA ALA A 442 7.13 14.13 21.04
C ALA A 442 7.07 12.63 21.38
N ASP A 443 5.97 11.96 21.02
CA ASP A 443 5.80 10.52 21.19
C ASP A 443 6.79 9.73 20.32
N ALA A 444 6.95 10.14 19.04
CA ALA A 444 7.92 9.57 18.11
C ALA A 444 9.36 9.67 18.63
N ASP A 445 9.77 10.86 19.09
CA ASP A 445 11.09 11.09 19.68
C ASP A 445 11.36 10.22 20.91
N ARG A 446 10.35 10.01 21.74
CA ARG A 446 10.46 9.15 22.92
C ARG A 446 10.65 7.68 22.52
N VAL A 447 9.85 7.20 21.57
CA VAL A 447 9.93 5.83 21.06
C VAL A 447 11.27 5.59 20.38
N VAL A 448 11.71 6.47 19.46
CA VAL A 448 12.99 6.33 18.74
C VAL A 448 14.16 6.31 19.72
N ARG A 449 14.19 7.20 20.73
CA ARG A 449 15.24 7.17 21.77
C ARG A 449 15.27 5.85 22.55
N ARG A 450 14.08 5.30 22.87
CA ARG A 450 13.98 4.01 23.58
C ARG A 450 14.48 2.85 22.70
N LEU A 451 14.12 2.83 21.42
CA LEU A 451 14.60 1.82 20.47
C LEU A 451 16.13 1.88 20.27
N ALA A 452 16.71 3.08 20.29
CA ALA A 452 18.15 3.29 20.12
C ALA A 452 19.00 2.93 21.36
N GLN A 453 18.42 2.84 22.55
CA GLN A 453 19.12 2.43 23.77
C GLN A 453 19.42 0.92 23.70
N THR A 454 20.69 0.57 23.54
CA THR A 454 21.19 -0.82 23.53
C THR A 454 21.33 -1.38 24.92
#